data_4647c089c20977164fc44d5222bc51fb
#
_entry.id   4647c089c20977164fc44d5222bc51fb
#
_cell.length_a   1.000
_cell.length_b   1.000
_cell.length_c   1.000
_cell.angle_alpha   90.00
_cell.angle_beta   90.00
_cell.angle_gamma   90.00
#
_symmetry.space_group_name_H-M   'P 1'
#
loop_
_entity.id
_entity.type
_entity.pdbx_description
1 polymer ?
#
loop_
_entity_poly.entity_id
_entity_poly.type
_entity_poly.pdbx_seq_one_letter_code
_entity_poly.pdbx_strand_id
1 'polypeptide(L)'
;MQYQITPVLTLPSHLVVLNGVPELKDISKTEHFLEFGGAVSLQAIVRLGRKNIPVALHEALSHAANPGIRTLATIGGNIAGTRPHASALAPLIALDAKMEVRTGHENFWISVAHYAHARSDTLRHRSHVITRIRLPTDYWDFSYYRRIGSRALFGERADFVFLAQQQKNALSEMRMVFFSDVVMRNREFDNLLLGRAIPLSAGDIAAIVYRSREFFAPESFKSAYIAHCFFHLLEDCLRRLR
;
A
#
# COMPACT_ATOMS: atom_id res chain seq x y z
N MET A 1 13.55 9.05 -1.93
CA MET A 1 13.66 10.52 -2.15
C MET A 1 13.92 10.72 -3.62
N GLN A 2 12.91 11.08 -4.39
CA GLN A 2 13.15 11.55 -5.75
C GLN A 2 13.53 13.02 -5.63
N TYR A 3 14.69 13.37 -6.13
CA TYR A 3 15.14 14.75 -6.21
C TYR A 3 14.13 15.52 -7.07
N GLN A 4 13.32 16.37 -6.45
CA GLN A 4 12.90 17.55 -7.14
C GLN A 4 14.15 18.42 -7.23
N ILE A 5 14.65 18.61 -8.44
CA ILE A 5 15.64 19.64 -8.74
C ILE A 5 14.87 20.96 -8.69
N THR A 6 14.57 21.43 -7.50
CA THR A 6 14.23 22.82 -7.27
C THR A 6 15.53 23.53 -6.91
N PRO A 7 15.89 24.60 -7.60
CA PRO A 7 17.20 25.23 -7.45
C PRO A 7 17.47 25.84 -6.08
N VAL A 8 16.47 25.98 -5.21
CA VAL A 8 16.63 26.52 -3.86
C VAL A 8 15.75 25.75 -2.89
N LEU A 9 16.33 24.94 -2.02
CA LEU A 9 15.65 24.35 -0.89
C LEU A 9 15.57 25.39 0.23
N THR A 10 14.53 26.20 0.21
CA THR A 10 14.23 27.07 1.36
C THR A 10 13.69 26.19 2.49
N LEU A 11 14.47 26.01 3.55
CA LEU A 11 13.97 25.36 4.74
C LEU A 11 12.91 26.25 5.41
N PRO A 12 11.85 25.66 5.97
CA PRO A 12 10.87 26.42 6.74
C PRO A 12 11.55 27.03 7.97
N SER A 13 11.04 28.18 8.43
CA SER A 13 11.56 28.90 9.61
C SER A 13 11.48 28.07 10.90
N HIS A 14 10.55 27.11 10.98
CA HIS A 14 10.40 26.22 12.12
C HIS A 14 10.50 24.78 11.64
N LEU A 15 11.41 24.02 12.23
CA LEU A 15 11.69 22.62 11.88
C LEU A 15 11.73 21.77 13.15
N VAL A 16 10.95 20.69 13.15
CA VAL A 16 10.96 19.69 14.21
C VAL A 16 11.54 18.39 13.67
N VAL A 17 12.63 17.91 14.30
CA VAL A 17 13.30 16.67 13.90
C VAL A 17 12.74 15.51 14.70
N LEU A 18 11.93 14.66 14.05
CA LEU A 18 11.29 13.50 14.68
C LEU A 18 12.24 12.30 14.88
N ASN A 19 13.35 12.25 14.15
CA ASN A 19 14.33 11.15 14.26
C ASN A 19 15.01 11.03 15.63
N GLY A 20 14.90 12.03 16.47
CA GLY A 20 15.40 12.02 17.84
C GLY A 20 14.46 11.39 18.87
N VAL A 21 13.24 11.04 18.49
CA VAL A 21 12.19 10.50 19.38
C VAL A 21 12.24 8.97 19.36
N PRO A 22 12.71 8.31 20.44
CA PRO A 22 12.88 6.86 20.47
C PRO A 22 11.57 6.10 20.24
N GLU A 23 10.46 6.56 20.82
CA GLU A 23 9.13 5.94 20.75
C GLU A 23 8.58 5.86 19.33
N LEU A 24 9.04 6.73 18.45
CA LEU A 24 8.69 6.70 17.03
C LEU A 24 9.49 5.67 16.21
N LYS A 25 10.48 5.02 16.82
CA LYS A 25 11.33 4.00 16.16
C LYS A 25 11.03 2.59 16.61
N ASP A 26 10.09 2.40 17.50
CA ASP A 26 9.74 1.09 18.02
C ASP A 26 9.11 0.22 16.95
N ILE A 27 9.45 -1.06 16.98
CA ILE A 27 8.80 -2.12 16.22
C ILE A 27 8.31 -3.13 17.23
N SER A 28 7.02 -3.38 17.26
CA SER A 28 6.42 -4.38 18.14
C SER A 28 5.54 -5.35 17.36
N LYS A 29 5.51 -6.59 17.78
CA LYS A 29 4.67 -7.63 17.22
C LYS A 29 3.94 -8.33 18.35
N THR A 30 2.64 -8.37 18.24
CA THR A 30 1.76 -9.16 19.08
C THR A 30 1.21 -10.34 18.26
N GLU A 31 0.37 -11.16 18.86
CA GLU A 31 -0.31 -12.25 18.17
C GLU A 31 -1.21 -11.71 17.03
N HIS A 32 -1.84 -10.56 17.24
CA HIS A 32 -2.85 -10.01 16.31
C HIS A 32 -2.34 -8.86 15.44
N PHE A 33 -1.28 -8.18 15.86
CA PHE A 33 -0.84 -6.95 15.20
C PHE A 33 0.68 -6.84 15.10
N LEU A 34 1.12 -6.27 14.01
CA LEU A 34 2.47 -5.76 13.83
C LEU A 34 2.39 -4.22 13.81
N GLU A 35 3.19 -3.59 14.64
CA GLU A 35 3.22 -2.13 14.76
C GLU A 35 4.59 -1.57 14.43
N PHE A 36 4.61 -0.44 13.74
CA PHE A 36 5.78 0.36 13.44
C PHE A 36 5.59 1.77 13.96
N GLY A 37 6.55 2.30 14.68
CA GLY A 37 6.63 3.73 14.94
C GLY A 37 6.78 4.53 13.63
N GLY A 38 6.25 5.74 13.59
CA GLY A 38 6.24 6.57 12.38
C GLY A 38 7.63 6.92 11.82
N ALA A 39 8.67 6.93 12.67
CA ALA A 39 10.05 7.20 12.29
C ALA A 39 10.88 5.93 12.00
N VAL A 40 10.26 4.74 12.00
CA VAL A 40 10.95 3.50 11.58
C VAL A 40 11.32 3.61 10.11
N SER A 41 12.61 3.36 9.81
CA SER A 41 13.10 3.44 8.44
C SER A 41 12.57 2.29 7.58
N LEU A 42 12.33 2.55 6.30
CA LEU A 42 11.91 1.52 5.36
C LEU A 42 12.92 0.38 5.30
N GLN A 43 14.21 0.67 5.45
CA GLN A 43 15.26 -0.35 5.45
C GLN A 43 15.21 -1.23 6.71
N ALA A 44 14.85 -0.67 7.86
CA ALA A 44 14.66 -1.46 9.08
C ALA A 44 13.50 -2.46 8.91
N ILE A 45 12.39 -2.03 8.31
CA ILE A 45 11.25 -2.91 8.03
C ILE A 45 11.65 -4.02 7.05
N VAL A 46 12.34 -3.69 5.95
CA VAL A 46 12.81 -4.70 4.97
C VAL A 46 13.74 -5.74 5.62
N ARG A 47 14.59 -5.32 6.56
CA ARG A 47 15.50 -6.23 7.28
C ARG A 47 14.79 -7.25 8.17
N LEU A 48 13.56 -7.02 8.58
CA LEU A 48 12.76 -8.02 9.31
C LEU A 48 12.53 -9.28 8.48
N GLY A 49 12.52 -9.16 7.15
CA GLY A 49 12.40 -10.25 6.20
C GLY A 49 10.95 -10.75 6.02
N ARG A 50 10.72 -11.49 4.93
CA ARG A 50 9.39 -11.99 4.51
C ARG A 50 8.70 -12.92 5.51
N LYS A 51 9.44 -13.49 6.46
CA LYS A 51 8.88 -14.37 7.51
C LYS A 51 8.22 -13.59 8.65
N ASN A 52 8.63 -12.34 8.84
CA ASN A 52 8.20 -11.52 9.98
C ASN A 52 7.23 -10.39 9.60
N ILE A 53 7.14 -10.06 8.32
CA ILE A 53 6.21 -9.05 7.80
C ILE A 53 5.45 -9.58 6.58
N PRO A 54 4.26 -9.05 6.27
CA PRO A 54 3.50 -9.46 5.09
C PRO A 54 4.31 -9.33 3.80
N VAL A 55 4.24 -10.36 2.96
CA VAL A 55 5.05 -10.48 1.74
C VAL A 55 4.86 -9.28 0.81
N ALA A 56 3.60 -8.86 0.57
CA ALA A 56 3.31 -7.70 -0.28
C ALA A 56 3.97 -6.41 0.24
N LEU A 57 3.98 -6.20 1.58
CA LEU A 57 4.64 -5.03 2.17
C LEU A 57 6.16 -5.13 2.00
N HIS A 58 6.75 -6.31 2.29
CA HIS A 58 8.18 -6.52 2.12
C HIS A 58 8.63 -6.24 0.68
N GLU A 59 7.92 -6.78 -0.31
CA GLU A 59 8.24 -6.57 -1.72
C GLU A 59 8.12 -5.12 -2.13
N ALA A 60 7.03 -4.45 -1.76
CA ALA A 60 6.82 -3.03 -2.04
C ALA A 60 7.96 -2.16 -1.50
N LEU A 61 8.36 -2.38 -0.24
CA LEU A 61 9.41 -1.61 0.39
C LEU A 61 10.80 -1.97 -0.17
N SER A 62 11.05 -3.23 -0.53
CA SER A 62 12.30 -3.65 -1.16
C SER A 62 12.53 -2.98 -2.52
N HIS A 63 11.45 -2.71 -3.26
CA HIS A 63 11.48 -1.99 -4.53
C HIS A 63 11.39 -0.45 -4.39
N ALA A 64 11.20 0.05 -3.16
CA ALA A 64 11.18 1.48 -2.88
C ALA A 64 12.62 2.04 -2.87
N ALA A 65 13.00 2.80 -3.88
CA ALA A 65 14.28 3.45 -3.96
C ALA A 65 15.50 2.49 -3.75
N ASN A 66 16.70 3.05 -3.58
CA ASN A 66 17.90 2.28 -3.25
C ASN A 66 18.04 2.09 -1.72
N PRO A 67 18.90 1.17 -1.24
CA PRO A 67 19.09 0.91 0.20
C PRO A 67 19.49 2.15 1.02
N GLY A 68 20.32 3.02 0.47
CA GLY A 68 20.76 4.25 1.16
C GLY A 68 19.57 5.19 1.40
N ILE A 69 18.71 5.39 0.40
CA ILE A 69 17.49 6.19 0.57
C ILE A 69 16.52 5.54 1.55
N ARG A 70 16.34 4.20 1.50
CA ARG A 70 15.48 3.49 2.45
C ARG A 70 15.94 3.60 3.89
N THR A 71 17.22 3.79 4.15
CA THR A 71 17.75 4.01 5.49
C THR A 71 17.31 5.35 6.08
N LEU A 72 17.11 6.36 5.24
CA LEU A 72 16.67 7.70 5.63
C LEU A 72 15.14 7.87 5.56
N ALA A 73 14.51 7.23 4.59
CA ALA A 73 13.06 7.29 4.43
C ALA A 73 12.36 6.48 5.52
N THR A 74 11.34 7.07 6.17
CA THR A 74 10.56 6.44 7.22
C THR A 74 9.18 6.02 6.72
N ILE A 75 8.54 5.08 7.43
CA ILE A 75 7.21 4.60 7.05
C ILE A 75 6.17 5.71 7.16
N GLY A 76 6.18 6.49 8.23
CA GLY A 76 5.30 7.65 8.39
C GLY A 76 5.54 8.71 7.31
N GLY A 77 6.81 9.03 7.03
CA GLY A 77 7.17 9.95 5.95
C GLY A 77 6.79 9.45 4.55
N ASN A 78 6.79 8.12 4.33
CA ASN A 78 6.34 7.53 3.08
C ASN A 78 4.82 7.65 2.89
N ILE A 79 4.05 7.50 3.96
CA ILE A 79 2.58 7.66 3.95
C ILE A 79 2.20 9.14 3.83
N ALA A 80 2.80 10.02 4.65
CA ALA A 80 2.47 11.45 4.68
C ALA A 80 2.98 12.23 3.47
N GLY A 81 3.98 11.72 2.78
CA GLY A 81 4.61 12.39 1.65
C GLY A 81 3.61 12.83 0.59
N THR A 82 3.78 14.04 0.06
CA THR A 82 2.93 14.62 -0.99
C THR A 82 3.11 13.97 -2.37
N ARG A 83 4.00 13.01 -2.47
CA ARG A 83 4.37 12.39 -3.74
C ARG A 83 3.37 11.32 -4.13
N PRO A 84 3.01 11.19 -5.42
CA PRO A 84 2.01 10.24 -5.88
C PRO A 84 2.41 8.76 -5.71
N HIS A 85 3.64 8.47 -5.31
CA HIS A 85 4.19 7.11 -5.34
C HIS A 85 4.74 6.65 -3.97
N ALA A 86 3.93 6.78 -2.93
CA ALA A 86 4.27 6.20 -1.63
C ALA A 86 4.19 4.67 -1.70
N SER A 87 5.34 4.01 -1.79
CA SER A 87 5.44 2.56 -2.01
C SER A 87 4.73 1.69 -0.97
N ALA A 88 4.56 2.22 0.25
CA ALA A 88 3.87 1.50 1.32
C ALA A 88 2.35 1.58 1.23
N LEU A 89 1.77 2.54 0.50
CA LEU A 89 0.33 2.79 0.55
C LEU A 89 -0.49 1.60 0.05
N ALA A 90 -0.22 1.09 -1.15
CA ALA A 90 -1.00 -0.01 -1.72
C ALA A 90 -1.02 -1.26 -0.82
N PRO A 91 0.13 -1.79 -0.34
CA PRO A 91 0.12 -2.94 0.55
C PRO A 91 -0.51 -2.64 1.93
N LEU A 92 -0.29 -1.46 2.51
CA LEU A 92 -0.92 -1.10 3.78
C LEU A 92 -2.45 -1.00 3.66
N ILE A 93 -2.96 -0.49 2.54
CA ILE A 93 -4.40 -0.45 2.26
C ILE A 93 -4.96 -1.86 2.07
N ALA A 94 -4.26 -2.73 1.32
CA ALA A 94 -4.69 -4.12 1.12
C ALA A 94 -4.72 -4.91 2.44
N LEU A 95 -3.80 -4.62 3.35
CA LEU A 95 -3.70 -5.22 4.68
C LEU A 95 -4.64 -4.57 5.72
N ASP A 96 -5.52 -3.65 5.31
CA ASP A 96 -6.39 -2.88 6.21
C ASP A 96 -5.65 -2.22 7.39
N ALA A 97 -4.46 -1.74 7.12
CA ALA A 97 -3.63 -1.09 8.12
C ALA A 97 -4.30 0.18 8.65
N LYS A 98 -4.12 0.42 9.95
CA LYS A 98 -4.51 1.65 10.63
C LYS A 98 -3.27 2.44 11.02
N MET A 99 -3.41 3.73 11.17
CA MET A 99 -2.35 4.58 11.69
C MET A 99 -2.89 5.48 12.80
N GLU A 100 -2.05 5.72 13.78
CA GLU A 100 -2.28 6.69 14.83
C GLU A 100 -1.77 8.04 14.35
N VAL A 101 -2.65 9.02 14.40
CA VAL A 101 -2.36 10.40 14.05
C VAL A 101 -2.45 11.24 15.31
N ARG A 102 -1.41 12.03 15.56
CA ARG A 102 -1.36 12.98 16.65
C ARG A 102 -1.40 14.40 16.12
N THR A 103 -2.35 15.17 16.61
CA THR A 103 -2.43 16.64 16.47
C THR A 103 -1.97 17.30 17.76
N GLY A 104 -1.95 18.62 17.83
CA GLY A 104 -1.62 19.33 19.07
C GLY A 104 -2.57 19.02 20.25
N HIS A 105 -3.74 18.50 19.99
CA HIS A 105 -4.82 18.33 20.97
C HIS A 105 -5.35 16.91 21.10
N GLU A 106 -5.22 16.07 20.06
CA GLU A 106 -5.88 14.77 19.96
C GLU A 106 -4.96 13.70 19.40
N ASN A 107 -5.19 12.46 19.87
CA ASN A 107 -4.66 11.24 19.26
C ASN A 107 -5.82 10.38 18.79
N PHE A 108 -5.80 9.94 17.55
CA PHE A 108 -6.85 9.09 17.03
C PHE A 108 -6.31 8.09 15.98
N TRP A 109 -7.01 6.98 15.85
CA TRP A 109 -6.70 5.97 14.85
C TRP A 109 -7.57 6.14 13.62
N ILE A 110 -6.94 6.08 12.45
CA ILE A 110 -7.62 6.17 11.17
C ILE A 110 -7.08 5.09 10.23
N SER A 111 -7.90 4.58 9.31
CA SER A 111 -7.41 3.65 8.32
C SER A 111 -6.47 4.35 7.33
N VAL A 112 -5.43 3.63 6.89
CA VAL A 112 -4.53 4.15 5.84
C VAL A 112 -5.29 4.45 4.55
N ALA A 113 -6.32 3.65 4.23
CA ALA A 113 -7.19 3.89 3.09
C ALA A 113 -7.92 5.23 3.21
N HIS A 114 -8.55 5.51 4.36
CA HIS A 114 -9.24 6.78 4.59
C HIS A 114 -8.28 7.97 4.48
N TYR A 115 -7.11 7.87 5.09
CA TYR A 115 -6.08 8.92 4.98
C TYR A 115 -5.63 9.15 3.53
N ALA A 116 -5.45 8.09 2.75
CA ALA A 116 -5.06 8.19 1.36
C ALA A 116 -6.14 8.87 0.49
N HIS A 117 -7.43 8.61 0.77
CA HIS A 117 -8.55 9.29 0.10
C HIS A 117 -8.73 10.73 0.58
N ALA A 118 -8.62 10.98 1.89
CA ALA A 118 -8.74 12.30 2.50
C ALA A 118 -7.55 13.24 2.20
N ARG A 119 -6.55 12.75 1.45
CA ARG A 119 -5.39 13.56 1.04
C ARG A 119 -5.75 14.86 0.31
N SER A 120 -6.98 14.99 -0.19
CA SER A 120 -7.43 16.20 -0.88
C SER A 120 -7.88 17.32 0.07
N ASP A 121 -8.55 17.06 1.21
CA ASP A 121 -9.38 18.12 1.77
C ASP A 121 -9.19 18.54 3.23
N THR A 122 -8.79 17.69 4.17
CA THR A 122 -8.87 18.10 5.59
C THR A 122 -7.61 17.86 6.43
N LEU A 123 -6.95 16.72 6.26
CA LEU A 123 -5.79 16.38 7.09
C LEU A 123 -4.50 17.03 6.58
N ARG A 124 -4.41 17.40 5.30
CA ARG A 124 -3.25 18.10 4.74
C ARG A 124 -3.02 19.48 5.31
N HIS A 125 -4.08 20.17 5.69
CA HIS A 125 -4.01 21.53 6.19
C HIS A 125 -3.85 21.62 7.71
N ARG A 126 -3.92 20.49 8.42
CA ARG A 126 -3.68 20.41 9.86
C ARG A 126 -2.29 19.86 10.13
N SER A 127 -1.51 20.54 10.95
CA SER A 127 -0.25 20.03 11.46
C SER A 127 -0.50 18.76 12.25
N HIS A 128 0.00 17.63 11.77
CA HIS A 128 -0.14 16.34 12.42
C HIS A 128 1.10 15.48 12.25
N VAL A 129 1.27 14.52 13.14
CA VAL A 129 2.33 13.53 13.11
C VAL A 129 1.72 12.14 13.07
N ILE A 130 2.19 11.29 12.16
CA ILE A 130 1.91 9.87 12.18
C ILE A 130 2.85 9.23 13.19
N THR A 131 2.31 8.76 14.30
CA THR A 131 3.09 8.22 15.41
C THR A 131 3.27 6.72 15.32
N ARG A 132 2.25 5.98 14.88
CA ARG A 132 2.28 4.52 14.74
C ARG A 132 1.51 4.06 13.50
N ILE A 133 1.95 2.95 12.94
CA ILE A 133 1.24 2.22 11.88
C ILE A 133 1.03 0.79 12.38
N ARG A 134 -0.21 0.35 12.43
CA ARG A 134 -0.62 -0.99 12.89
C ARG A 134 -1.26 -1.74 11.73
N LEU A 135 -0.83 -2.96 11.52
CA LEU A 135 -1.41 -3.87 10.54
C LEU A 135 -1.73 -5.22 11.19
N PRO A 136 -2.83 -5.89 10.79
CA PRO A 136 -3.13 -7.24 11.21
C PRO A 136 -2.02 -8.22 10.82
N THR A 137 -1.84 -9.27 11.61
CA THR A 137 -0.89 -10.36 11.33
C THR A 137 -1.55 -11.52 10.58
N ASP A 138 -2.63 -11.25 9.84
CA ASP A 138 -3.34 -12.25 9.06
C ASP A 138 -2.41 -12.97 8.09
N TYR A 139 -2.58 -14.28 7.99
CA TYR A 139 -1.87 -15.10 7.02
C TYR A 139 -2.59 -15.04 5.67
N TRP A 140 -1.83 -14.94 4.58
CA TRP A 140 -2.34 -14.93 3.22
C TRP A 140 -1.73 -16.09 2.45
N ASP A 141 -2.55 -17.01 1.94
CA ASP A 141 -2.09 -18.15 1.13
C ASP A 141 -1.47 -17.68 -0.18
N PHE A 142 -2.06 -16.64 -0.76
CA PHE A 142 -1.54 -15.98 -1.93
C PHE A 142 -1.34 -14.49 -1.66
N SER A 143 -0.14 -13.99 -1.91
CA SER A 143 0.23 -12.58 -1.74
C SER A 143 1.09 -12.15 -2.91
N TYR A 144 0.60 -11.19 -3.68
CA TYR A 144 1.26 -10.70 -4.87
C TYR A 144 1.37 -9.18 -4.83
N TYR A 145 2.56 -8.68 -5.16
CA TYR A 145 2.82 -7.27 -5.35
C TYR A 145 3.52 -7.05 -6.69
N ARG A 146 3.08 -6.04 -7.43
CA ARG A 146 3.76 -5.62 -8.66
C ARG A 146 3.77 -4.11 -8.80
N ARG A 147 4.95 -3.58 -9.09
CA ARG A 147 5.09 -2.20 -9.53
C ARG A 147 5.12 -2.15 -11.05
N ILE A 148 4.26 -1.32 -11.61
CA ILE A 148 4.16 -1.03 -13.04
C ILE A 148 4.88 0.28 -13.32
N GLY A 149 5.50 0.39 -14.48
CA GLY A 149 6.11 1.63 -14.98
C GLY A 149 7.59 1.77 -14.71
N SER A 150 8.15 2.85 -15.26
CA SER A 150 9.58 3.12 -15.25
C SER A 150 10.07 3.66 -13.91
N ARG A 151 11.34 3.41 -13.61
CA ARG A 151 12.08 4.12 -12.56
C ARG A 151 12.40 5.58 -12.95
N ALA A 152 12.11 5.98 -14.17
CA ALA A 152 12.31 7.34 -14.62
C ALA A 152 11.46 8.35 -13.83
N LEU A 153 12.00 9.54 -13.62
CA LEU A 153 11.39 10.61 -12.80
C LEU A 153 10.00 11.05 -13.27
N PHE A 154 9.66 10.83 -14.53
CA PHE A 154 8.46 11.33 -15.21
C PHE A 154 7.58 10.23 -15.82
N GLY A 155 7.90 8.95 -15.55
CA GLY A 155 7.12 7.82 -16.09
C GLY A 155 5.84 7.56 -15.29
N GLU A 156 4.84 7.04 -15.98
CA GLU A 156 3.64 6.50 -15.34
C GLU A 156 4.02 5.36 -14.41
N ARG A 157 3.46 5.38 -13.20
CA ARG A 157 3.70 4.36 -12.19
C ARG A 157 2.39 3.94 -11.54
N ALA A 158 2.33 2.66 -11.24
CA ALA A 158 1.27 2.12 -10.41
C ALA A 158 1.81 0.98 -9.57
N ASP A 159 1.18 0.76 -8.41
CA ASP A 159 1.42 -0.37 -7.54
C ASP A 159 0.16 -1.24 -7.51
N PHE A 160 0.30 -2.52 -7.77
CA PHE A 160 -0.77 -3.51 -7.73
C PHE A 160 -0.51 -4.49 -6.59
N VAL A 161 -1.52 -4.74 -5.78
CA VAL A 161 -1.51 -5.73 -4.69
C VAL A 161 -2.72 -6.63 -4.83
N PHE A 162 -2.48 -7.93 -4.71
CA PHE A 162 -3.53 -8.93 -4.65
C PHE A 162 -3.22 -9.90 -3.52
N LEU A 163 -4.17 -10.06 -2.61
CA LEU A 163 -4.11 -10.96 -1.46
C LEU A 163 -5.29 -11.93 -1.54
N ALA A 164 -5.04 -13.20 -1.24
CA ALA A 164 -6.11 -14.18 -1.16
C ALA A 164 -5.86 -15.19 -0.04
N GLN A 165 -6.94 -15.58 0.62
CA GLN A 165 -6.98 -16.70 1.55
C GLN A 165 -7.92 -17.76 0.99
N GLN A 166 -7.61 -19.01 1.26
CA GLN A 166 -8.41 -20.15 0.85
C GLN A 166 -8.78 -21.02 2.05
N GLN A 167 -9.98 -21.56 2.01
CA GLN A 167 -10.43 -22.56 2.97
C GLN A 167 -11.22 -23.65 2.23
N LYS A 168 -10.86 -24.91 2.44
CA LYS A 168 -11.53 -26.07 1.81
C LYS A 168 -11.66 -25.94 0.28
N ASN A 169 -10.58 -25.55 -0.38
CA ASN A 169 -10.52 -25.33 -1.84
C ASN A 169 -11.50 -24.25 -2.36
N ALA A 170 -11.90 -23.32 -1.52
CA ALA A 170 -12.68 -22.17 -1.91
C ALA A 170 -12.01 -20.89 -1.42
N LEU A 171 -12.21 -19.81 -2.15
CA LEU A 171 -11.71 -18.49 -1.78
C LEU A 171 -12.50 -17.97 -0.57
N SER A 172 -11.83 -17.84 0.57
CA SER A 172 -12.44 -17.36 1.82
C SER A 172 -12.30 -15.86 2.01
N GLU A 173 -11.23 -15.26 1.51
CA GLU A 173 -11.01 -13.83 1.50
C GLU A 173 -10.17 -13.41 0.30
N MET A 174 -10.48 -12.24 -0.26
CA MET A 174 -9.69 -11.63 -1.32
C MET A 174 -9.65 -10.11 -1.13
N ARG A 175 -8.49 -9.53 -1.38
CA ARG A 175 -8.31 -8.08 -1.36
C ARG A 175 -7.44 -7.65 -2.53
N MET A 176 -7.91 -6.68 -3.28
CA MET A 176 -7.18 -6.11 -4.39
C MET A 176 -7.08 -4.60 -4.25
N VAL A 177 -5.88 -4.09 -4.41
CA VAL A 177 -5.61 -2.65 -4.40
C VAL A 177 -4.75 -2.29 -5.60
N PHE A 178 -5.17 -1.28 -6.30
CA PHE A 178 -4.37 -0.64 -7.33
C PHE A 178 -4.17 0.84 -6.94
N PHE A 179 -2.94 1.28 -6.96
CA PHE A 179 -2.57 2.63 -6.60
C PHE A 179 -1.69 3.26 -7.67
N SER A 180 -2.18 4.31 -8.27
CA SER A 180 -1.39 5.19 -9.14
C SER A 180 -1.38 6.60 -8.54
N ASP A 181 -2.08 7.54 -9.12
CA ASP A 181 -2.35 8.84 -8.52
C ASP A 181 -3.57 8.77 -7.58
N VAL A 182 -4.44 7.79 -7.82
CA VAL A 182 -5.65 7.50 -7.04
C VAL A 182 -5.59 6.07 -6.51
N VAL A 183 -6.14 5.87 -5.32
CA VAL A 183 -6.36 4.54 -4.74
C VAL A 183 -7.60 3.94 -5.37
N MET A 184 -7.47 2.77 -5.97
CA MET A 184 -8.57 1.98 -6.51
C MET A 184 -8.67 0.69 -5.69
N ARG A 185 -9.71 0.60 -4.87
CA ARG A 185 -10.13 -0.60 -4.13
C ARG A 185 -11.65 -0.63 -4.14
N ASN A 186 -12.22 -1.77 -4.47
CA ASN A 186 -13.66 -1.97 -4.43
C ASN A 186 -13.99 -3.23 -3.63
N ARG A 187 -14.65 -3.06 -2.48
CA ARG A 187 -15.01 -4.17 -1.59
C ARG A 187 -16.12 -5.06 -2.17
N GLU A 188 -16.98 -4.52 -3.01
CA GLU A 188 -18.02 -5.32 -3.67
C GLU A 188 -17.37 -6.29 -4.66
N PHE A 189 -16.33 -5.83 -5.38
CA PHE A 189 -15.52 -6.70 -6.22
C PHE A 189 -14.76 -7.75 -5.40
N ASP A 190 -14.14 -7.36 -4.30
CA ASP A 190 -13.46 -8.28 -3.38
C ASP A 190 -14.43 -9.40 -2.94
N ASN A 191 -15.66 -9.05 -2.55
CA ASN A 191 -16.68 -9.98 -2.10
C ASN A 191 -17.29 -10.85 -3.21
N LEU A 192 -17.27 -10.41 -4.47
CA LEU A 192 -17.82 -11.14 -5.62
C LEU A 192 -17.16 -12.51 -5.83
N LEU A 193 -15.92 -12.66 -5.39
CA LEU A 193 -15.13 -13.86 -5.61
C LEU A 193 -15.18 -14.83 -4.43
N LEU A 194 -15.75 -14.43 -3.30
CA LEU A 194 -15.83 -15.25 -2.10
C LEU A 194 -16.69 -16.50 -2.33
N GLY A 195 -16.24 -17.62 -1.78
CA GLY A 195 -16.92 -18.91 -1.90
C GLY A 195 -16.72 -19.64 -3.23
N ARG A 196 -16.02 -19.05 -4.20
CA ARG A 196 -15.72 -19.72 -5.46
C ARG A 196 -14.69 -20.82 -5.25
N ALA A 197 -14.95 -21.96 -5.84
CA ALA A 197 -13.99 -23.08 -5.84
C ALA A 197 -12.72 -22.69 -6.63
N ILE A 198 -11.59 -23.10 -6.14
CA ILE A 198 -10.28 -22.94 -6.79
C ILE A 198 -9.66 -24.33 -7.04
N PRO A 199 -8.90 -24.49 -8.13
CA PRO A 199 -8.56 -23.48 -9.15
C PRO A 199 -9.74 -23.04 -10.00
N LEU A 200 -9.74 -21.76 -10.42
CA LEU A 200 -10.76 -21.19 -11.29
C LEU A 200 -10.62 -21.73 -12.72
N SER A 201 -11.74 -22.00 -13.39
CA SER A 201 -11.73 -22.35 -14.80
C SER A 201 -11.35 -21.16 -15.70
N ALA A 202 -10.85 -21.41 -16.89
CA ALA A 202 -10.55 -20.36 -17.86
C ALA A 202 -11.78 -19.48 -18.19
N GLY A 203 -12.97 -20.10 -18.25
CA GLY A 203 -14.24 -19.39 -18.46
C GLY A 203 -14.59 -18.47 -17.28
N ASP A 204 -14.43 -18.95 -16.03
CA ASP A 204 -14.66 -18.13 -14.84
C ASP A 204 -13.71 -16.94 -14.80
N ILE A 205 -12.42 -17.15 -15.08
CA ILE A 205 -11.44 -16.09 -15.11
C ILE A 205 -11.81 -15.03 -16.14
N ALA A 206 -12.17 -15.43 -17.36
CA ALA A 206 -12.58 -14.49 -18.40
C ALA A 206 -13.84 -13.70 -17.99
N ALA A 207 -14.82 -14.35 -17.39
CA ALA A 207 -16.03 -13.70 -16.89
C ALA A 207 -15.74 -12.70 -15.76
N ILE A 208 -14.85 -13.06 -14.80
CA ILE A 208 -14.44 -12.19 -13.72
C ILE A 208 -13.70 -10.96 -14.25
N VAL A 209 -12.75 -11.15 -15.17
CA VAL A 209 -12.00 -10.05 -15.78
C VAL A 209 -12.91 -9.13 -16.59
N TYR A 210 -13.87 -9.69 -17.31
CA TYR A 210 -14.86 -8.89 -18.02
C TYR A 210 -15.69 -8.05 -17.05
N ARG A 211 -16.26 -8.69 -16.02
CA ARG A 211 -17.10 -8.03 -15.01
C ARG A 211 -16.33 -7.02 -14.15
N SER A 212 -15.02 -7.22 -13.96
CA SER A 212 -14.21 -6.25 -13.20
C SER A 212 -14.21 -4.85 -13.82
N ARG A 213 -14.53 -4.69 -15.10
CA ARG A 213 -14.65 -3.40 -15.78
C ARG A 213 -15.83 -2.56 -15.30
N GLU A 214 -16.84 -3.18 -14.68
CA GLU A 214 -17.96 -2.47 -14.04
C GLU A 214 -17.51 -1.76 -12.75
N PHE A 215 -16.56 -2.36 -12.04
CA PHE A 215 -16.02 -1.82 -10.77
C PHE A 215 -14.80 -0.93 -10.97
N PHE A 216 -14.04 -1.17 -12.03
CA PHE A 216 -12.81 -0.47 -12.40
C PHE A 216 -12.92 -0.02 -13.86
N ALA A 217 -13.70 1.04 -14.07
CA ALA A 217 -13.92 1.55 -15.41
C ALA A 217 -12.58 1.95 -16.07
N PRO A 218 -12.32 1.55 -17.33
CA PRO A 218 -11.06 1.85 -18.01
C PRO A 218 -10.69 3.34 -18.02
N GLU A 219 -11.69 4.21 -18.02
CA GLU A 219 -11.54 5.68 -18.00
C GLU A 219 -11.03 6.22 -16.66
N SER A 220 -11.15 5.43 -15.59
CA SER A 220 -10.66 5.79 -14.24
C SER A 220 -9.15 5.67 -14.12
N PHE A 221 -8.50 5.00 -15.07
CA PHE A 221 -7.06 4.84 -15.08
C PHE A 221 -6.39 6.03 -15.76
N LYS A 222 -5.17 6.31 -15.36
CA LYS A 222 -4.37 7.41 -15.89
C LYS A 222 -4.14 7.30 -17.40
N SER A 223 -4.01 6.08 -17.91
CA SER A 223 -3.84 5.80 -19.34
C SER A 223 -4.37 4.42 -19.69
N ALA A 224 -4.62 4.19 -20.98
CA ALA A 224 -4.99 2.88 -21.52
C ALA A 224 -3.92 1.81 -21.23
N TYR A 225 -2.65 2.18 -21.23
CA TYR A 225 -1.56 1.27 -20.88
C TYR A 225 -1.67 0.78 -19.44
N ILE A 226 -1.89 1.69 -18.49
CA ILE A 226 -2.05 1.35 -17.07
C ILE A 226 -3.30 0.50 -16.85
N ALA A 227 -4.42 0.81 -17.52
CA ALA A 227 -5.63 -0.01 -17.47
C ALA A 227 -5.37 -1.43 -17.99
N HIS A 228 -4.68 -1.56 -19.12
CA HIS A 228 -4.32 -2.86 -19.69
C HIS A 228 -3.45 -3.68 -18.74
N CYS A 229 -2.43 -3.06 -18.16
CA CYS A 229 -1.59 -3.71 -17.16
C CYS A 229 -2.39 -4.20 -15.93
N PHE A 230 -3.35 -3.40 -15.45
CA PHE A 230 -4.21 -3.78 -14.33
C PHE A 230 -5.01 -5.06 -14.64
N PHE A 231 -5.73 -5.10 -15.76
CA PHE A 231 -6.56 -6.25 -16.11
C PHE A 231 -5.74 -7.50 -16.38
N HIS A 232 -4.55 -7.36 -16.97
CA HIS A 232 -3.60 -8.46 -17.15
C HIS A 232 -3.07 -9.00 -15.82
N LEU A 233 -2.72 -8.13 -14.88
CA LEU A 233 -2.26 -8.55 -13.56
C LEU A 233 -3.38 -9.23 -12.76
N LEU A 234 -4.61 -8.74 -12.87
CA LEU A 234 -5.77 -9.40 -12.28
C LEU A 234 -5.92 -10.81 -12.85
N GLU A 235 -5.93 -10.95 -14.17
CA GLU A 235 -6.02 -12.26 -14.84
C GLU A 235 -4.91 -13.21 -14.43
N ASP A 236 -3.65 -12.74 -14.38
CA ASP A 236 -2.50 -13.53 -13.95
C ASP A 236 -2.63 -13.99 -12.50
N CYS A 237 -3.07 -13.14 -11.59
CA CYS A 237 -3.33 -13.51 -10.20
C CYS A 237 -4.43 -14.57 -10.09
N LEU A 238 -5.56 -14.40 -10.80
CA LEU A 238 -6.65 -15.38 -10.78
C LEU A 238 -6.22 -16.75 -11.32
N ARG A 239 -5.37 -16.81 -12.35
CA ARG A 239 -4.78 -18.06 -12.88
C ARG A 239 -3.85 -18.76 -11.90
N ARG A 240 -3.26 -18.04 -10.97
CA ARG A 240 -2.31 -18.58 -9.97
C ARG A 240 -2.99 -19.05 -8.69
N LEU A 241 -4.26 -18.80 -8.49
CA LEU A 241 -5.01 -19.35 -7.36
C LEU A 241 -5.17 -20.86 -7.54
N ARG A 242 -4.57 -21.63 -6.62
CA ARG A 242 -4.52 -23.09 -6.66
C ARG A 242 -4.90 -23.68 -5.31
#